data_473d191bcbe73e59ceecf774136fb06e
#
_entry.id   473d191bcbe73e59ceecf774136fb06e
#
_cell.length_a   1.000
_cell.length_b   1.000
_cell.length_c   1.000
_cell.angle_alpha   90.00
_cell.angle_beta   90.00
_cell.angle_gamma   90.00
#
_symmetry.space_group_name_H-M   'P 1'
#
loop_
_entity.id
_entity.type
_entity.pdbx_description
1 polymer ?
#
loop_
_entity_poly.entity_id
_entity_poly.type
_entity_poly.pdbx_seq_one_letter_code
_entity_poly.pdbx_strand_id
1 'polypeptide(L)'
;MTVRYKETAWHKKKLGYWPDLENPVSYNDKINWLKVFDQDKDQIICCDKLAVKDFVAKEYGPEIIIPNTTDYPAVLKTNNGSGDIEFVNNPQEEQVALDRINIKLKKKHGKNKGEWAYSLIEPNIVREKRINNNDVDYKFHCCNGEVKWIQMIWDRYSGSTKESNIDPDGNPMTWWFDEKMQHVEVAPHCGLDAFLKMKKVAEVLSKRWKYVRVDLYWGENQPWFGELTFWPKAGCYKTPDQIKFGKLLDFDTTTVKPKVVE
;
A
#
# COMPACT_ATOMS: atom_id res chain seq x y z
N MET A 1 -17.79 17.61 20.29
CA MET A 1 -17.45 16.25 20.81
C MET A 1 -16.96 15.45 19.62
N THR A 2 -15.70 15.02 19.59
CA THR A 2 -15.15 14.28 18.43
C THR A 2 -15.85 12.92 18.34
N VAL A 3 -16.52 12.66 17.22
CA VAL A 3 -17.20 11.37 16.98
C VAL A 3 -16.16 10.26 16.95
N ARG A 4 -16.39 9.20 17.73
CA ARG A 4 -15.45 8.08 17.87
C ARG A 4 -15.99 6.87 17.13
N TYR A 5 -15.24 6.39 16.15
CA TYR A 5 -15.57 5.19 15.38
C TYR A 5 -14.65 4.04 15.78
N LYS A 6 -15.20 2.82 15.86
CA LYS A 6 -14.42 1.60 16.17
C LYS A 6 -13.25 1.38 15.20
N GLU A 7 -13.41 1.77 13.94
CA GLU A 7 -12.41 1.70 12.89
C GLU A 7 -11.17 2.56 13.20
N THR A 8 -11.32 3.60 14.02
CA THR A 8 -10.23 4.52 14.38
C THR A 8 -9.61 4.24 15.76
N ALA A 9 -10.11 3.25 16.49
CA ALA A 9 -9.60 2.90 17.83
C ALA A 9 -8.10 2.49 17.79
N TRP A 10 -7.66 1.89 16.69
CA TRP A 10 -6.25 1.56 16.47
C TRP A 10 -5.37 2.81 16.38
N HIS A 11 -5.83 3.86 15.70
CA HIS A 11 -5.14 5.15 15.62
C HIS A 11 -4.95 5.74 17.03
N LYS A 12 -6.02 5.81 17.83
CA LYS A 12 -5.94 6.26 19.23
C LYS A 12 -4.95 5.44 20.05
N LYS A 13 -4.96 4.11 19.87
CA LYS A 13 -4.03 3.21 20.57
C LYS A 13 -2.56 3.46 20.17
N LYS A 14 -2.30 3.76 18.87
CA LYS A 14 -0.93 3.88 18.31
C LYS A 14 -0.33 5.26 18.50
N LEU A 15 -1.14 6.30 18.35
CA LEU A 15 -0.67 7.70 18.33
C LEU A 15 -1.09 8.51 19.55
N GLY A 16 -1.97 7.98 20.42
CA GLY A 16 -2.37 8.64 21.67
C GLY A 16 -3.51 9.65 21.52
N TYR A 17 -3.97 9.94 20.31
CA TYR A 17 -5.07 10.86 20.01
C TYR A 17 -6.07 10.26 19.02
N TRP A 18 -7.28 10.82 18.92
CA TRP A 18 -8.26 10.44 17.90
C TRP A 18 -8.03 11.25 16.63
N PRO A 19 -8.19 10.66 15.42
CA PRO A 19 -8.12 11.43 14.19
C PRO A 19 -9.27 12.45 14.12
N ASP A 20 -9.03 13.60 13.51
CA ASP A 20 -10.09 14.55 13.21
C ASP A 20 -10.82 14.10 11.95
N LEU A 21 -12.03 13.57 12.11
CA LEU A 21 -12.87 13.13 10.99
C LEU A 21 -13.89 14.19 10.56
N GLU A 22 -14.08 15.25 11.35
CA GLU A 22 -14.97 16.37 11.01
C GLU A 22 -14.28 17.35 10.06
N ASN A 23 -12.99 17.63 10.31
CA ASN A 23 -12.14 18.49 9.52
C ASN A 23 -10.78 17.80 9.25
N PRO A 24 -10.73 16.75 8.42
CA PRO A 24 -9.51 15.98 8.21
C PRO A 24 -8.49 16.77 7.42
N VAL A 25 -7.39 17.18 8.06
CA VAL A 25 -6.33 17.98 7.45
C VAL A 25 -5.04 17.18 7.27
N SER A 26 -4.65 16.40 8.29
CA SER A 26 -3.45 15.60 8.22
C SER A 26 -3.62 14.37 7.31
N TYR A 27 -2.50 13.80 6.85
CA TYR A 27 -2.54 12.53 6.11
C TYR A 27 -3.29 11.45 6.88
N ASN A 28 -2.97 11.27 8.15
CA ASN A 28 -3.62 10.25 8.97
C ASN A 28 -5.12 10.50 9.17
N ASP A 29 -5.55 11.75 9.36
CA ASP A 29 -6.98 12.08 9.47
C ASP A 29 -7.72 11.68 8.19
N LYS A 30 -7.18 12.04 7.02
CA LYS A 30 -7.75 11.71 5.71
C LYS A 30 -7.81 10.20 5.45
N ILE A 31 -6.76 9.45 5.76
CA ILE A 31 -6.78 7.97 5.63
C ILE A 31 -7.79 7.34 6.61
N ASN A 32 -7.90 7.84 7.84
CA ASN A 32 -8.92 7.35 8.77
C ASN A 32 -10.34 7.76 8.34
N TRP A 33 -10.52 8.94 7.74
CA TRP A 33 -11.79 9.36 7.15
C TRP A 33 -12.23 8.39 6.04
N LEU A 34 -11.34 8.07 5.10
CA LEU A 34 -11.62 7.09 4.03
C LEU A 34 -11.98 5.72 4.61
N LYS A 35 -11.28 5.26 5.62
CA LYS A 35 -11.52 3.98 6.27
C LYS A 35 -12.94 3.87 6.86
N VAL A 36 -13.50 4.97 7.33
CA VAL A 36 -14.84 5.04 7.92
C VAL A 36 -15.92 5.31 6.88
N PHE A 37 -15.67 6.24 5.96
CA PHE A 37 -16.74 6.81 5.11
C PHE A 37 -16.65 6.42 3.64
N ASP A 38 -15.53 5.90 3.16
CA ASP A 38 -15.32 5.51 1.76
C ASP A 38 -15.18 3.98 1.66
N GLN A 39 -16.26 3.26 1.96
CA GLN A 39 -16.31 1.80 1.96
C GLN A 39 -16.96 1.30 0.66
N ASP A 40 -16.12 1.02 -0.35
CA ASP A 40 -16.54 0.42 -1.61
C ASP A 40 -16.26 -1.10 -1.58
N LYS A 41 -17.25 -1.91 -2.00
CA LYS A 41 -17.12 -3.39 -2.01
C LYS A 41 -15.97 -3.88 -2.89
N ASP A 42 -15.64 -3.15 -3.96
CA ASP A 42 -14.53 -3.52 -4.84
C ASP A 42 -13.16 -3.36 -4.15
N GLN A 43 -13.08 -2.64 -3.03
CA GLN A 43 -11.87 -2.63 -2.20
C GLN A 43 -11.54 -4.01 -1.63
N ILE A 44 -12.54 -4.90 -1.44
CA ILE A 44 -12.30 -6.28 -0.98
C ILE A 44 -11.51 -7.04 -2.05
N ILE A 45 -11.95 -6.95 -3.32
CA ILE A 45 -11.28 -7.57 -4.46
C ILE A 45 -9.87 -6.99 -4.62
N CYS A 46 -9.74 -5.67 -4.52
CA CYS A 46 -8.48 -4.97 -4.72
C CYS A 46 -7.48 -5.17 -3.56
N CYS A 47 -7.94 -5.50 -2.35
CA CYS A 47 -7.08 -5.86 -1.22
C CYS A 47 -6.61 -7.33 -1.24
N ASP A 48 -7.30 -8.20 -1.99
CA ASP A 48 -6.92 -9.60 -2.17
C ASP A 48 -5.87 -9.73 -3.27
N LYS A 49 -4.65 -10.17 -2.91
CA LYS A 49 -3.52 -10.31 -3.85
C LYS A 49 -3.75 -11.34 -4.97
N LEU A 50 -4.76 -12.21 -4.83
CA LEU A 50 -5.18 -13.12 -5.91
C LEU A 50 -6.22 -12.44 -6.80
N ALA A 51 -7.32 -11.95 -6.22
CA ALA A 51 -8.45 -11.40 -6.96
C ALA A 51 -8.10 -10.08 -7.67
N VAL A 52 -7.20 -9.28 -7.12
CA VAL A 52 -6.77 -8.00 -7.73
C VAL A 52 -6.11 -8.17 -9.10
N LYS A 53 -5.57 -9.36 -9.41
CA LYS A 53 -4.93 -9.62 -10.70
C LYS A 53 -5.91 -9.48 -11.87
N ASP A 54 -7.15 -9.94 -11.71
CA ASP A 54 -8.19 -9.80 -12.74
C ASP A 54 -8.60 -8.31 -12.91
N PHE A 55 -8.66 -7.56 -11.82
CA PHE A 55 -8.89 -6.12 -11.87
C PHE A 55 -7.77 -5.41 -12.63
N VAL A 56 -6.51 -5.70 -12.32
CA VAL A 56 -5.34 -5.09 -12.99
C VAL A 56 -5.30 -5.46 -14.47
N ALA A 57 -5.55 -6.73 -14.82
CA ALA A 57 -5.60 -7.19 -16.22
C ALA A 57 -6.66 -6.45 -17.03
N LYS A 58 -7.82 -6.17 -16.42
CA LYS A 58 -8.92 -5.45 -17.05
C LYS A 58 -8.63 -3.96 -17.22
N GLU A 59 -8.11 -3.30 -16.18
CA GLU A 59 -7.93 -1.84 -16.18
C GLU A 59 -6.68 -1.38 -16.93
N TYR A 60 -5.60 -2.16 -16.91
CA TYR A 60 -4.34 -1.79 -17.54
C TYR A 60 -3.88 -2.82 -18.59
N GLY A 61 -3.82 -4.09 -18.22
CA GLY A 61 -3.30 -5.18 -19.04
C GLY A 61 -2.61 -6.26 -18.19
N PRO A 62 -2.56 -7.50 -18.69
CA PRO A 62 -1.97 -8.62 -17.94
C PRO A 62 -0.43 -8.59 -17.89
N GLU A 63 0.23 -7.79 -18.73
CA GLU A 63 1.69 -7.77 -18.90
C GLU A 63 2.44 -7.28 -17.66
N ILE A 64 1.80 -6.51 -16.78
CA ILE A 64 2.40 -6.01 -15.53
C ILE A 64 2.16 -6.94 -14.34
N ILE A 65 1.41 -8.02 -14.52
CA ILE A 65 1.07 -8.95 -13.44
C ILE A 65 2.20 -9.93 -13.24
N ILE A 66 2.72 -10.02 -12.00
CA ILE A 66 3.69 -11.04 -11.65
C ILE A 66 3.02 -12.42 -11.79
N PRO A 67 3.53 -13.31 -12.67
CA PRO A 67 2.89 -14.59 -12.92
C PRO A 67 2.98 -15.52 -11.70
N ASN A 68 1.94 -16.30 -11.49
CA ASN A 68 2.02 -17.44 -10.60
C ASN A 68 2.99 -18.47 -11.21
N THR A 69 3.72 -19.20 -10.37
CA THR A 69 4.72 -20.16 -10.86
C THR A 69 4.80 -21.39 -9.98
N THR A 70 5.19 -22.52 -10.56
CA THR A 70 5.64 -23.70 -9.84
C THR A 70 7.16 -23.80 -9.77
N ASP A 71 7.87 -22.94 -10.53
CA ASP A 71 9.33 -22.92 -10.65
C ASP A 71 9.99 -22.14 -9.50
N TYR A 72 11.30 -22.17 -9.46
CA TYR A 72 12.16 -21.44 -8.53
C TYR A 72 13.08 -20.46 -9.28
N PRO A 73 13.44 -19.34 -8.66
CA PRO A 73 13.03 -18.88 -7.34
C PRO A 73 11.60 -18.36 -7.32
N ALA A 74 10.90 -18.54 -6.20
CA ALA A 74 9.52 -18.10 -5.99
C ALA A 74 9.37 -17.23 -4.74
N VAL A 75 8.24 -16.55 -4.65
CA VAL A 75 7.82 -15.77 -3.47
C VAL A 75 6.46 -16.28 -3.01
N LEU A 76 6.37 -16.69 -1.74
CA LEU A 76 5.11 -17.02 -1.08
C LEU A 76 4.61 -15.81 -0.30
N LYS A 77 3.32 -15.51 -0.41
CA LYS A 77 2.66 -14.40 0.31
C LYS A 77 1.30 -14.84 0.83
N THR A 78 0.82 -14.23 1.92
CA THR A 78 -0.61 -14.29 2.24
C THR A 78 -1.38 -13.34 1.33
N ASN A 79 -2.55 -13.76 0.82
CA ASN A 79 -3.37 -12.89 -0.06
C ASN A 79 -4.00 -11.72 0.69
N ASN A 80 -4.31 -11.88 1.98
CA ASN A 80 -5.07 -10.96 2.82
C ASN A 80 -4.24 -10.19 3.85
N GLY A 81 -2.90 -10.15 3.72
CA GLY A 81 -2.01 -9.56 4.70
C GLY A 81 -0.98 -8.60 4.10
N SER A 82 -0.23 -7.94 4.97
CA SER A 82 0.89 -7.06 4.61
C SER A 82 2.17 -7.50 5.31
N GLY A 83 3.26 -7.63 4.56
CA GLY A 83 4.58 -8.04 5.08
C GLY A 83 4.72 -9.54 5.36
N ASP A 84 3.73 -10.35 5.02
CA ASP A 84 3.77 -11.80 5.16
C ASP A 84 4.34 -12.43 3.89
N ILE A 85 5.68 -12.45 3.78
CA ILE A 85 6.44 -12.89 2.60
C ILE A 85 7.47 -13.91 3.03
N GLU A 86 7.65 -14.96 2.21
CA GLU A 86 8.75 -15.94 2.31
C GLU A 86 9.37 -16.12 0.92
N PHE A 87 10.69 -16.11 0.85
CA PHE A 87 11.45 -16.40 -0.38
C PHE A 87 11.77 -17.89 -0.42
N VAL A 88 11.62 -18.49 -1.61
CA VAL A 88 11.87 -19.91 -1.84
C VAL A 88 12.76 -20.05 -3.06
N ASN A 89 14.03 -20.44 -2.85
CA ASN A 89 15.00 -20.52 -3.92
C ASN A 89 15.11 -21.92 -4.53
N ASN A 90 14.66 -22.94 -3.81
CA ASN A 90 14.75 -24.34 -4.21
C ASN A 90 13.69 -25.19 -3.47
N PRO A 91 13.41 -26.44 -3.92
CA PRO A 91 12.42 -27.32 -3.29
C PRO A 91 12.67 -27.62 -1.81
N GLN A 92 13.92 -27.61 -1.36
CA GLN A 92 14.29 -27.95 0.02
C GLN A 92 13.83 -26.87 1.02
N GLU A 93 13.72 -25.61 0.56
CA GLU A 93 13.25 -24.48 1.37
C GLU A 93 11.72 -24.38 1.45
N GLU A 94 11.00 -25.02 0.50
CA GLU A 94 9.56 -24.77 0.30
C GLU A 94 8.71 -25.19 1.50
N GLN A 95 8.94 -26.36 2.07
CA GLN A 95 8.13 -26.84 3.19
C GLN A 95 8.25 -25.91 4.41
N VAL A 96 9.45 -25.44 4.71
CA VAL A 96 9.70 -24.50 5.82
C VAL A 96 9.01 -23.15 5.57
N ALA A 97 9.06 -22.66 4.33
CA ALA A 97 8.39 -21.42 3.94
C ALA A 97 6.86 -21.56 4.02
N LEU A 98 6.30 -22.69 3.56
CA LEU A 98 4.86 -23.00 3.66
C LEU A 98 4.40 -23.07 5.12
N ASP A 99 5.16 -23.70 6.00
CA ASP A 99 4.82 -23.77 7.43
C ASP A 99 4.77 -22.35 8.05
N ARG A 100 5.73 -21.49 7.72
CA ARG A 100 5.77 -20.10 8.19
C ARG A 100 4.60 -19.29 7.66
N ILE A 101 4.29 -19.39 6.37
CA ILE A 101 3.15 -18.69 5.74
C ILE A 101 1.83 -19.18 6.32
N ASN A 102 1.65 -20.47 6.54
CA ASN A 102 0.45 -21.05 7.14
C ASN A 102 0.20 -20.51 8.57
N ILE A 103 1.26 -20.29 9.36
CA ILE A 103 1.13 -19.64 10.68
C ILE A 103 0.62 -18.21 10.52
N LYS A 104 1.11 -17.46 9.51
CA LYS A 104 0.70 -16.09 9.24
C LYS A 104 -0.75 -16.01 8.73
N LEU A 105 -1.20 -16.97 7.90
CA LEU A 105 -2.59 -17.06 7.42
C LEU A 105 -3.63 -17.19 8.54
N LYS A 106 -3.29 -17.83 9.67
CA LYS A 106 -4.20 -17.95 10.82
C LYS A 106 -4.49 -16.62 11.52
N LYS A 107 -3.72 -15.58 11.24
CA LYS A 107 -3.93 -14.24 11.82
C LYS A 107 -5.07 -13.54 11.09
N LYS A 108 -6.05 -13.03 11.84
CA LYS A 108 -7.13 -12.20 11.28
C LYS A 108 -6.59 -10.80 10.97
N HIS A 109 -6.22 -10.57 9.73
CA HIS A 109 -5.78 -9.24 9.28
C HIS A 109 -6.94 -8.24 9.28
N GLY A 110 -6.62 -6.97 9.41
CA GLY A 110 -7.55 -5.84 9.28
C GLY A 110 -8.48 -5.59 10.46
N LYS A 111 -9.05 -6.63 11.12
CA LYS A 111 -10.10 -6.49 12.13
C LYS A 111 -9.75 -5.52 13.27
N ASN A 112 -8.56 -5.65 13.85
CA ASN A 112 -8.14 -4.82 15.00
C ASN A 112 -7.65 -3.42 14.58
N LYS A 113 -7.38 -3.22 13.27
CA LYS A 113 -6.87 -1.96 12.72
C LYS A 113 -7.95 -1.13 12.04
N GLY A 114 -9.17 -1.67 11.94
CA GLY A 114 -10.28 -1.06 11.21
C GLY A 114 -10.12 -1.11 9.69
N GLU A 115 -9.20 -1.91 9.18
CA GLU A 115 -9.01 -2.16 7.74
C GLU A 115 -10.01 -3.24 7.30
N TRP A 116 -11.27 -2.87 7.23
CA TRP A 116 -12.42 -3.74 7.16
C TRP A 116 -12.39 -4.74 5.99
N ALA A 117 -11.91 -4.33 4.80
CA ALA A 117 -11.89 -5.19 3.61
C ALA A 117 -11.04 -6.45 3.81
N TYR A 118 -9.87 -6.33 4.46
CA TYR A 118 -9.01 -7.50 4.71
C TYR A 118 -9.66 -8.57 5.57
N SER A 119 -10.62 -8.19 6.45
CA SER A 119 -11.32 -9.15 7.30
C SER A 119 -12.37 -9.97 6.57
N LEU A 120 -12.69 -9.62 5.33
CA LEU A 120 -13.69 -10.27 4.46
C LEU A 120 -13.03 -11.11 3.36
N ILE A 121 -11.69 -11.12 3.27
CA ILE A 121 -10.96 -11.93 2.29
C ILE A 121 -10.75 -13.33 2.85
N GLU A 122 -11.11 -14.35 2.09
CA GLU A 122 -10.81 -15.74 2.42
C GLU A 122 -9.30 -15.98 2.36
N PRO A 123 -8.67 -16.44 3.44
CA PRO A 123 -7.22 -16.59 3.49
C PRO A 123 -6.69 -17.63 2.50
N ASN A 124 -5.69 -17.26 1.72
CA ASN A 124 -5.04 -18.14 0.76
C ASN A 124 -3.55 -17.78 0.60
N ILE A 125 -2.77 -18.69 0.01
CA ILE A 125 -1.36 -18.50 -0.32
C ILE A 125 -1.24 -18.09 -1.78
N VAL A 126 -0.50 -17.03 -2.04
CA VAL A 126 -0.06 -16.60 -3.36
C VAL A 126 1.37 -17.10 -3.58
N ARG A 127 1.63 -17.79 -4.68
CA ARG A 127 2.96 -18.22 -5.09
C ARG A 127 3.31 -17.60 -6.43
N GLU A 128 4.24 -16.67 -6.43
CA GLU A 128 4.64 -15.86 -7.59
C GLU A 128 6.10 -16.06 -7.96
N LYS A 129 6.41 -15.85 -9.24
CA LYS A 129 7.79 -15.72 -9.73
C LYS A 129 8.51 -14.63 -8.92
N ARG A 130 9.74 -14.90 -8.49
CA ARG A 130 10.60 -13.85 -7.94
C ARG A 130 11.13 -13.01 -9.10
N ILE A 131 10.76 -11.74 -9.13
CA ILE A 131 11.31 -10.78 -10.10
C ILE A 131 12.60 -10.15 -9.56
N ASN A 132 13.50 -9.77 -10.46
CA ASN A 132 14.67 -8.99 -10.09
C ASN A 132 14.33 -7.50 -10.18
N ASN A 133 14.04 -6.89 -9.04
CA ASN A 133 13.69 -5.47 -8.92
C ASN A 133 14.75 -4.67 -8.12
N ASN A 134 15.94 -5.22 -7.91
CA ASN A 134 17.00 -4.65 -7.09
C ASN A 134 16.53 -4.26 -5.66
N ASP A 135 15.53 -4.97 -5.13
CA ASP A 135 14.92 -4.76 -3.81
C ASP A 135 14.41 -3.32 -3.57
N VAL A 136 13.96 -2.64 -4.64
CA VAL A 136 13.39 -1.29 -4.58
C VAL A 136 11.87 -1.36 -4.76
N ASP A 137 11.13 -0.78 -3.80
CA ASP A 137 9.69 -0.60 -3.86
C ASP A 137 9.36 0.85 -4.24
N TYR A 138 8.47 1.03 -5.22
CA TYR A 138 7.91 2.33 -5.61
C TYR A 138 6.43 2.38 -5.22
N LYS A 139 6.10 3.20 -4.23
CA LYS A 139 4.74 3.35 -3.68
C LYS A 139 4.14 4.66 -4.14
N PHE A 140 3.28 4.57 -5.14
CA PHE A 140 2.61 5.72 -5.75
C PHE A 140 1.36 6.07 -4.93
N HIS A 141 1.38 7.19 -4.25
CA HIS A 141 0.23 7.72 -3.53
C HIS A 141 -0.64 8.54 -4.49
N CYS A 142 -1.80 7.98 -4.84
CA CYS A 142 -2.70 8.54 -5.83
C CYS A 142 -3.96 9.10 -5.17
N CYS A 143 -4.42 10.25 -5.66
CA CYS A 143 -5.67 10.87 -5.24
C CYS A 143 -6.46 11.27 -6.48
N ASN A 144 -7.74 10.83 -6.58
CA ASN A 144 -8.61 11.10 -7.72
C ASN A 144 -7.99 10.72 -9.10
N GLY A 145 -7.21 9.64 -9.15
CA GLY A 145 -6.55 9.17 -10.38
C GLY A 145 -5.23 9.88 -10.72
N GLU A 146 -4.76 10.77 -9.88
CA GLU A 146 -3.50 11.50 -10.06
C GLU A 146 -2.45 11.05 -9.04
N VAL A 147 -1.23 10.84 -9.47
CA VAL A 147 -0.09 10.61 -8.57
C VAL A 147 0.25 11.91 -7.87
N LYS A 148 0.22 11.92 -6.54
CA LYS A 148 0.54 13.10 -5.71
C LYS A 148 1.97 13.09 -5.19
N TRP A 149 2.51 11.95 -4.82
CA TRP A 149 3.92 11.70 -4.54
C TRP A 149 4.21 10.21 -4.59
N ILE A 150 5.48 9.88 -4.58
CA ILE A 150 5.96 8.50 -4.57
C ILE A 150 6.91 8.31 -3.39
N GLN A 151 6.66 7.29 -2.57
CA GLN A 151 7.61 6.83 -1.57
C GLN A 151 8.44 5.68 -2.16
N MET A 152 9.69 5.94 -2.50
CA MET A 152 10.66 4.92 -2.89
C MET A 152 11.33 4.35 -1.64
N ILE A 153 11.37 3.01 -1.51
CA ILE A 153 11.91 2.33 -0.33
C ILE A 153 12.91 1.27 -0.80
N TRP A 154 14.08 1.23 -0.16
CA TRP A 154 15.13 0.24 -0.44
C TRP A 154 15.93 -0.13 0.81
N ASP A 155 16.87 -1.05 0.68
CA ASP A 155 17.69 -1.56 1.78
C ASP A 155 16.89 -2.17 2.96
N ARG A 156 15.72 -2.80 2.67
CA ARG A 156 14.84 -3.36 3.70
C ARG A 156 15.48 -4.45 4.56
N TYR A 157 16.44 -5.17 4.02
CA TYR A 157 17.08 -6.32 4.67
C TYR A 157 18.48 -6.03 5.20
N SER A 158 18.99 -4.79 5.03
CA SER A 158 20.32 -4.37 5.50
C SER A 158 20.35 -3.93 6.97
N GLY A 159 19.18 -3.86 7.63
CA GLY A 159 19.06 -3.31 9.00
C GLY A 159 18.86 -1.79 9.05
N SER A 160 18.97 -1.08 7.93
CA SER A 160 18.73 0.37 7.83
C SER A 160 17.92 0.66 6.58
N THR A 161 16.59 0.46 6.66
CA THR A 161 15.68 0.78 5.57
C THR A 161 15.71 2.28 5.25
N LYS A 162 15.86 2.59 3.97
CA LYS A 162 15.89 3.97 3.47
C LYS A 162 14.62 4.31 2.72
N GLU A 163 14.24 5.59 2.74
CA GLU A 163 13.19 6.14 1.89
C GLU A 163 13.65 7.41 1.17
N SER A 164 13.14 7.63 -0.03
CA SER A 164 13.08 8.93 -0.69
C SER A 164 11.64 9.21 -1.07
N ASN A 165 11.16 10.41 -0.76
CA ASN A 165 9.89 10.87 -1.28
C ASN A 165 10.16 11.69 -2.54
N ILE A 166 9.39 11.44 -3.58
CA ILE A 166 9.62 11.92 -4.95
C ILE A 166 8.35 12.57 -5.43
N ASP A 167 8.45 13.74 -6.08
CA ASP A 167 7.31 14.41 -6.69
C ASP A 167 6.87 13.69 -7.99
N PRO A 168 5.71 14.03 -8.58
CA PRO A 168 5.23 13.39 -9.81
C PRO A 168 6.11 13.59 -11.05
N ASP A 169 7.07 14.50 -11.00
CA ASP A 169 8.01 14.80 -12.09
C ASP A 169 9.36 14.08 -11.90
N GLY A 170 9.53 13.35 -10.79
CA GLY A 170 10.74 12.57 -10.50
C GLY A 170 11.77 13.31 -9.65
N ASN A 171 11.46 14.48 -9.11
CA ASN A 171 12.38 15.23 -8.26
C ASN A 171 12.29 14.79 -6.80
N PRO A 172 13.41 14.67 -6.08
CA PRO A 172 13.40 14.35 -4.66
C PRO A 172 12.72 15.45 -3.86
N MET A 173 11.91 15.04 -2.86
CA MET A 173 11.27 15.94 -1.90
C MET A 173 12.03 15.91 -0.57
N THR A 174 12.11 17.07 0.09
CA THR A 174 12.71 17.20 1.44
C THR A 174 11.78 16.69 2.55
N TRP A 175 10.55 16.25 2.22
CA TRP A 175 9.55 15.83 3.19
C TRP A 175 9.75 14.38 3.61
N TRP A 176 9.72 14.14 4.90
CA TRP A 176 9.92 12.82 5.49
C TRP A 176 8.58 12.15 5.81
N PHE A 177 8.33 10.96 5.23
CA PHE A 177 7.05 10.30 5.35
C PHE A 177 6.98 9.24 6.46
N ASP A 178 8.06 8.50 6.73
CA ASP A 178 8.09 7.48 7.78
C ASP A 178 9.29 7.63 8.72
N GLU A 179 9.06 8.09 9.96
CA GLU A 179 10.14 8.29 10.96
C GLU A 179 10.99 7.05 11.27
N LYS A 180 10.52 5.85 10.88
CA LYS A 180 11.25 4.60 11.07
C LYS A 180 12.29 4.32 9.97
N MET A 181 12.29 5.11 8.92
CA MET A 181 13.20 4.94 7.80
C MET A 181 14.20 6.09 7.76
N GLN A 182 15.38 5.83 7.23
CA GLN A 182 16.34 6.89 6.95
C GLN A 182 15.87 7.64 5.70
N HIS A 183 15.53 8.92 5.83
CA HIS A 183 15.20 9.76 4.67
C HIS A 183 16.46 10.16 3.92
N VAL A 184 16.41 9.98 2.58
CA VAL A 184 17.51 10.35 1.67
C VAL A 184 16.89 11.00 0.44
N GLU A 185 17.39 12.19 0.06
CA GLU A 185 16.91 12.92 -1.10
C GLU A 185 17.62 12.44 -2.37
N VAL A 186 17.05 11.42 -3.02
CA VAL A 186 17.57 10.86 -4.26
C VAL A 186 16.47 10.69 -5.31
N ALA A 187 16.85 10.84 -6.58
CA ALA A 187 15.99 10.58 -7.73
C ALA A 187 15.63 9.09 -7.85
N PRO A 188 14.61 8.72 -8.68
CA PRO A 188 14.24 7.33 -8.88
C PRO A 188 15.42 6.46 -9.33
N HIS A 189 15.68 5.37 -8.60
CA HIS A 189 16.79 4.46 -8.91
C HIS A 189 16.65 3.77 -10.28
N CYS A 190 15.43 3.62 -10.78
CA CYS A 190 15.17 3.05 -12.12
C CYS A 190 15.41 4.03 -13.28
N GLY A 191 15.71 5.30 -12.99
CA GLY A 191 15.79 6.38 -13.97
C GLY A 191 14.41 6.97 -14.33
N LEU A 192 14.42 8.16 -14.91
CA LEU A 192 13.20 8.95 -15.15
C LEU A 192 12.22 8.27 -16.11
N ASP A 193 12.69 7.69 -17.23
CA ASP A 193 11.81 7.06 -18.21
C ASP A 193 11.06 5.86 -17.63
N ALA A 194 11.74 5.02 -16.85
CA ALA A 194 11.13 3.89 -16.15
C ALA A 194 10.13 4.35 -15.08
N PHE A 195 10.48 5.39 -14.34
CA PHE A 195 9.61 6.02 -13.35
C PHE A 195 8.32 6.57 -13.99
N LEU A 196 8.40 7.28 -15.10
CA LEU A 196 7.23 7.83 -15.81
C LEU A 196 6.33 6.72 -16.38
N LYS A 197 6.89 5.58 -16.81
CA LYS A 197 6.09 4.40 -17.19
C LYS A 197 5.31 3.85 -15.99
N MET A 198 5.94 3.70 -14.83
CA MET A 198 5.25 3.26 -13.61
C MET A 198 4.19 4.26 -13.14
N LYS A 199 4.48 5.57 -13.23
CA LYS A 199 3.50 6.63 -12.93
C LYS A 199 2.24 6.47 -13.75
N LYS A 200 2.36 6.22 -15.07
CA LYS A 200 1.21 6.00 -15.95
C LYS A 200 0.38 4.78 -15.52
N VAL A 201 1.01 3.68 -15.12
CA VAL A 201 0.32 2.51 -14.55
C VAL A 201 -0.47 2.91 -13.30
N ALA A 202 0.18 3.61 -12.37
CA ALA A 202 -0.45 4.02 -11.12
C ALA A 202 -1.66 4.94 -11.34
N GLU A 203 -1.57 5.89 -12.27
CA GLU A 203 -2.68 6.78 -12.64
C GLU A 203 -3.86 6.02 -13.24
N VAL A 204 -3.62 5.02 -14.09
CA VAL A 204 -4.70 4.19 -14.67
C VAL A 204 -5.39 3.38 -13.58
N LEU A 205 -4.63 2.69 -12.72
CA LEU A 205 -5.19 1.81 -11.69
C LEU A 205 -5.90 2.57 -10.55
N SER A 206 -5.59 3.86 -10.39
CA SER A 206 -6.16 4.70 -9.32
C SER A 206 -7.39 5.52 -9.73
N LYS A 207 -7.77 5.59 -11.00
CA LYS A 207 -8.80 6.50 -11.55
C LYS A 207 -10.13 6.53 -10.80
N ARG A 208 -10.59 5.39 -10.30
CA ARG A 208 -11.90 5.28 -9.66
C ARG A 208 -11.89 5.60 -8.15
N TRP A 209 -10.71 5.78 -7.54
CA TRP A 209 -10.56 5.89 -6.10
C TRP A 209 -10.28 7.32 -5.66
N LYS A 210 -10.94 7.78 -4.58
CA LYS A 210 -10.56 9.03 -3.92
C LYS A 210 -9.10 9.00 -3.49
N TYR A 211 -8.66 7.84 -2.97
CA TYR A 211 -7.27 7.59 -2.65
C TYR A 211 -6.97 6.10 -2.76
N VAL A 212 -5.82 5.78 -3.31
CA VAL A 212 -5.20 4.46 -3.25
C VAL A 212 -3.69 4.60 -3.40
N ARG A 213 -2.93 3.79 -2.68
CA ARG A 213 -1.50 3.62 -2.93
C ARG A 213 -1.31 2.44 -3.87
N VAL A 214 -0.68 2.69 -5.00
CA VAL A 214 -0.33 1.67 -5.99
C VAL A 214 1.14 1.33 -5.79
N ASP A 215 1.43 0.09 -5.37
CA ASP A 215 2.80 -0.37 -5.15
C ASP A 215 3.29 -1.09 -6.40
N LEU A 216 4.37 -0.60 -6.98
CA LEU A 216 4.97 -1.12 -8.20
C LEU A 216 6.46 -1.44 -7.98
N TYR A 217 6.96 -2.34 -8.80
CA TYR A 217 8.39 -2.65 -8.93
C TYR A 217 8.85 -2.35 -10.35
N TRP A 218 10.13 -2.02 -10.50
CA TRP A 218 10.78 -1.97 -11.81
C TRP A 218 11.78 -3.11 -11.91
N GLY A 219 11.60 -3.98 -12.87
CA GLY A 219 12.49 -5.11 -13.08
C GLY A 219 12.31 -5.69 -14.48
N GLU A 220 13.33 -6.32 -15.04
CA GLU A 220 13.27 -6.94 -16.36
C GLU A 220 12.81 -5.94 -17.45
N ASN A 221 13.19 -4.65 -17.32
CA ASN A 221 12.85 -3.53 -18.21
C ASN A 221 11.36 -3.18 -18.30
N GLN A 222 10.54 -3.54 -17.30
CA GLN A 222 9.13 -3.22 -17.27
C GLN A 222 8.63 -2.96 -15.84
N PRO A 223 7.45 -2.30 -15.68
CA PRO A 223 6.76 -2.22 -14.41
C PRO A 223 6.14 -3.57 -14.05
N TRP A 224 6.16 -3.90 -12.75
CA TRP A 224 5.46 -5.03 -12.18
C TRP A 224 4.51 -4.57 -11.09
N PHE A 225 3.28 -5.07 -11.11
CA PHE A 225 2.28 -4.76 -10.10
C PHE A 225 2.56 -5.52 -8.80
N GLY A 226 2.57 -4.79 -7.67
CA GLY A 226 2.73 -5.34 -6.33
C GLY A 226 1.41 -5.47 -5.57
N GLU A 227 0.79 -4.34 -5.22
CA GLU A 227 -0.49 -4.30 -4.50
C GLU A 227 -1.21 -2.96 -4.64
N LEU A 228 -2.52 -2.95 -4.36
CA LEU A 228 -3.30 -1.75 -4.06
C LEU A 228 -3.50 -1.66 -2.55
N THR A 229 -3.20 -0.50 -1.96
CA THR A 229 -3.33 -0.28 -0.51
C THR A 229 -4.19 0.95 -0.24
N PHE A 230 -5.37 0.76 0.35
CA PHE A 230 -6.31 1.86 0.64
C PHE A 230 -6.00 2.57 1.96
N TRP A 231 -5.49 1.85 2.94
CA TRP A 231 -5.23 2.40 4.29
C TRP A 231 -3.79 2.12 4.75
N PRO A 232 -2.78 2.74 4.12
CA PRO A 232 -1.38 2.49 4.47
C PRO A 232 -1.13 2.69 5.96
N LYS A 233 -0.47 1.70 6.61
CA LYS A 233 -0.27 1.64 8.08
C LYS A 233 -1.55 1.87 8.90
N ALA A 234 -2.72 1.54 8.34
CA ALA A 234 -4.03 1.80 8.97
C ALA A 234 -4.25 3.29 9.33
N GLY A 235 -3.64 4.23 8.60
CA GLY A 235 -3.69 5.66 8.91
C GLY A 235 -2.94 6.04 10.18
N CYS A 236 -1.81 5.40 10.48
CA CYS A 236 -1.03 5.61 11.71
C CYS A 236 0.45 5.87 11.42
N TYR A 237 0.75 6.64 10.38
CA TYR A 237 2.12 7.08 10.15
C TYR A 237 2.57 8.07 11.23
N LYS A 238 3.84 7.97 11.60
CA LYS A 238 4.53 8.97 12.39
C LYS A 238 5.49 9.69 11.45
N THR A 239 5.10 10.87 11.01
CA THR A 239 5.88 11.75 10.15
C THR A 239 5.77 13.20 10.64
N PRO A 240 6.85 13.99 10.59
CA PRO A 240 6.79 15.41 10.90
C PRO A 240 5.97 16.21 9.87
N ASP A 241 5.82 15.68 8.64
CA ASP A 241 5.20 16.37 7.50
C ASP A 241 3.73 15.97 7.26
N GLN A 242 3.02 15.45 8.28
CA GLN A 242 1.62 15.00 8.22
C GLN A 242 0.69 15.95 7.48
N ILE A 243 0.81 17.24 7.77
CA ILE A 243 -0.05 18.28 7.18
C ILE A 243 0.29 18.51 5.71
N LYS A 244 1.58 18.51 5.35
CA LYS A 244 2.03 18.68 3.97
C LYS A 244 1.49 17.55 3.09
N PHE A 245 1.69 16.28 3.50
CA PHE A 245 1.16 15.12 2.78
C PHE A 245 -0.37 15.09 2.78
N GLY A 246 -1.01 15.51 3.88
CA GLY A 246 -2.46 15.62 3.95
C GLY A 246 -3.03 16.61 2.94
N LYS A 247 -2.38 17.74 2.70
CA LYS A 247 -2.80 18.75 1.71
C LYS A 247 -2.73 18.25 0.26
N LEU A 248 -1.87 17.27 -0.04
CA LEU A 248 -1.81 16.65 -1.36
C LEU A 248 -3.01 15.74 -1.66
N LEU A 249 -3.73 15.28 -0.63
CA LEU A 249 -4.93 14.47 -0.78
C LEU A 249 -6.16 15.39 -0.83
N ASP A 250 -6.52 15.85 -2.02
CA ASP A 250 -7.52 16.88 -2.29
C ASP A 250 -8.94 16.36 -2.61
N PHE A 251 -9.28 15.17 -2.11
CA PHE A 251 -10.63 14.62 -2.26
C PHE A 251 -11.64 15.32 -1.32
N ASP A 252 -12.90 15.33 -1.77
CA ASP A 252 -14.00 15.92 -1.01
C ASP A 252 -14.36 15.09 0.22
N THR A 253 -14.33 15.73 1.38
CA THR A 253 -14.71 15.14 2.69
C THR A 253 -16.06 15.68 3.21
N THR A 254 -16.74 16.56 2.48
CA THR A 254 -17.98 17.22 2.92
C THR A 254 -19.23 16.42 2.63
N THR A 255 -19.16 15.45 1.72
CA THR A 255 -20.33 14.70 1.20
C THR A 255 -20.92 13.69 2.17
N VAL A 256 -20.21 13.36 3.24
CA VAL A 256 -20.68 12.39 4.25
C VAL A 256 -20.73 13.07 5.62
N LYS A 257 -21.92 13.37 6.10
CA LYS A 257 -22.09 13.72 7.52
C LYS A 257 -21.96 12.45 8.36
N PRO A 258 -21.10 12.42 9.38
CA PRO A 258 -20.99 11.27 10.27
C PRO A 258 -22.36 10.91 10.84
N LYS A 259 -22.85 9.69 10.58
CA LYS A 259 -23.96 9.16 11.37
C LYS A 259 -23.43 8.97 12.78
N VAL A 260 -23.92 9.77 13.71
CA VAL A 260 -23.67 9.56 15.13
C VAL A 260 -24.29 8.20 15.46
N VAL A 261 -23.45 7.20 15.69
CA VAL A 261 -23.89 5.94 16.29
C VAL A 261 -23.75 6.15 17.79
N GLU A 262 -24.90 6.31 18.46
CA GLU A 262 -25.01 6.31 19.92
C GLU A 262 -24.51 5.00 20.55
#